data_721139abf62775cbbc3f58ef46668a16
#
_entry.id   721139abf62775cbbc3f58ef46668a16
#
_cell.length_a   1.000
_cell.length_b   1.000
_cell.length_c   1.000
_cell.angle_alpha   90.00
_cell.angle_beta   90.00
_cell.angle_gamma   90.00
#
_symmetry.space_group_name_H-M   'P 1'
#
loop_
_entity.id
_entity.type
_entity.pdbx_description
1 polymer ?
#
loop_
_entity_poly.entity_id
_entity_poly.type
_entity_poly.pdbx_seq_one_letter_code
_entity_poly.pdbx_strand_id
1 'polypeptide(L)'
;MAESLRLSICVPSRNRQYYFQKTIEGLLRNPRTDVEFVFADNSDDPSIMNEYMREVAKDPRVRYLPSEDRTLSMMDNWERSLEATTGDWVTFIGDDDFVDPDVMTVLAKSVAVNPELEAFSWGVVAYTWPTENSRSDSILIPFNSFVVKVPRDQSLKRMFGWYDSAAVPSSGFSIYHSAVSRPLLERIKAMFGGRYFEYPVVDYEMAMKVIVAGREFAFCQRPFSIMGSCPESNSYATCNLDRLKKRLDVFMNELGRNSDEDGHLRDFPFGSSLGLTATIAIAMHWFKEKYNFRFGGWEKSFACACMQNTEMFRDPESFDIVKDGYVATFRKWEGGKYLKHFNPVFKGHEVGLTLSGSNESGTYIRSDIAGIKTPEGLQNIINAMTTPADLVLVRPEGLRYPWDEERLCVDGSVKPVQIRAKEVA
;
A
#
# COMPACT_ATOMS: atom_id res chain seq x y z
N MET A 1 -32.04 16.13 -6.29
CA MET A 1 -31.34 15.54 -5.13
C MET A 1 -29.92 15.31 -5.60
N ALA A 2 -28.90 15.82 -4.90
CA ALA A 2 -27.53 15.45 -5.23
C ALA A 2 -27.42 13.91 -5.07
N GLU A 3 -26.90 13.23 -6.09
CA GLU A 3 -26.61 11.80 -5.97
C GLU A 3 -25.69 11.61 -4.78
N SER A 4 -25.99 10.63 -3.93
CA SER A 4 -25.14 10.31 -2.78
C SER A 4 -23.82 9.74 -3.30
N LEU A 5 -22.68 10.26 -2.83
CA LEU A 5 -21.35 9.72 -3.15
C LEU A 5 -21.31 8.21 -2.91
N ARG A 6 -20.62 7.49 -3.80
CA ARG A 6 -20.47 6.05 -3.75
C ARG A 6 -19.00 5.64 -3.74
N LEU A 7 -18.66 4.66 -2.90
CA LEU A 7 -17.31 4.08 -2.81
C LEU A 7 -17.31 2.67 -3.45
N SER A 8 -16.37 2.41 -4.36
CA SER A 8 -16.07 1.07 -4.84
C SER A 8 -14.91 0.48 -4.03
N ILE A 9 -15.10 -0.70 -3.47
CA ILE A 9 -14.08 -1.47 -2.77
C ILE A 9 -13.72 -2.68 -3.64
N CYS A 10 -12.49 -2.71 -4.16
CA CYS A 10 -11.98 -3.78 -5.01
C CYS A 10 -11.13 -4.74 -4.19
N VAL A 11 -11.35 -6.04 -4.39
CA VAL A 11 -10.59 -7.11 -3.75
C VAL A 11 -10.15 -8.11 -4.83
N PRO A 12 -8.98 -7.91 -5.44
CA PRO A 12 -8.38 -8.90 -6.32
C PRO A 12 -7.77 -10.04 -5.50
N SER A 13 -7.95 -11.28 -5.97
CA SER A 13 -7.43 -12.48 -5.31
C SER A 13 -6.82 -13.44 -6.31
N ARG A 14 -5.86 -14.26 -5.85
CA ARG A 14 -5.33 -15.40 -6.58
C ARG A 14 -4.89 -16.52 -5.66
N ASN A 15 -5.46 -17.72 -5.82
CA ASN A 15 -5.09 -18.94 -5.11
C ASN A 15 -5.14 -18.83 -3.57
N ARG A 16 -5.98 -17.94 -3.03
CA ARG A 16 -6.15 -17.69 -1.59
C ARG A 16 -7.62 -17.71 -1.18
N GLN A 17 -8.39 -18.67 -1.69
CA GLN A 17 -9.84 -18.74 -1.58
C GLN A 17 -10.37 -18.66 -0.15
N TYR A 18 -9.68 -19.27 0.82
CA TYR A 18 -10.07 -19.21 2.24
C TYR A 18 -10.08 -17.76 2.77
N TYR A 19 -9.00 -17.03 2.58
CA TYR A 19 -8.88 -15.65 3.04
C TYR A 19 -9.83 -14.74 2.30
N PHE A 20 -9.93 -14.93 0.98
CA PHE A 20 -10.84 -14.17 0.13
C PHE A 20 -12.30 -14.32 0.58
N GLN A 21 -12.78 -15.55 0.90
CA GLN A 21 -14.12 -15.76 1.43
C GLN A 21 -14.30 -15.04 2.77
N LYS A 22 -13.31 -15.06 3.66
CA LYS A 22 -13.40 -14.37 4.96
C LYS A 22 -13.46 -12.86 4.81
N THR A 23 -12.71 -12.28 3.88
CA THR A 23 -12.77 -10.87 3.54
C THR A 23 -14.13 -10.49 2.97
N ILE A 24 -14.67 -11.27 2.02
CA ILE A 24 -16.01 -11.09 1.46
C ILE A 24 -17.08 -11.14 2.56
N GLU A 25 -17.07 -12.17 3.41
CA GLU A 25 -18.00 -12.32 4.52
C GLU A 25 -17.97 -11.09 5.44
N GLY A 26 -16.77 -10.61 5.78
CA GLY A 26 -16.59 -9.44 6.64
C GLY A 26 -17.15 -8.16 6.03
N LEU A 27 -16.84 -7.88 4.77
CA LEU A 27 -17.31 -6.69 4.05
C LEU A 27 -18.83 -6.66 3.92
N LEU A 28 -19.46 -7.81 3.61
CA LEU A 28 -20.91 -7.89 3.37
C LEU A 28 -21.76 -7.79 4.63
N ARG A 29 -21.17 -7.99 5.84
CA ARG A 29 -21.87 -7.75 7.11
C ARG A 29 -22.25 -6.28 7.33
N ASN A 30 -21.51 -5.37 6.71
CA ASN A 30 -21.86 -3.95 6.79
C ASN A 30 -23.08 -3.67 5.90
N PRO A 31 -24.16 -3.04 6.43
CA PRO A 31 -25.44 -2.87 5.71
C PRO A 31 -25.45 -1.67 4.76
N ARG A 32 -24.36 -0.93 4.58
CA ARG A 32 -24.31 0.28 3.74
C ARG A 32 -24.67 -0.04 2.30
N THR A 33 -25.42 0.87 1.69
CA THR A 33 -25.86 0.78 0.28
C THR A 33 -25.15 1.78 -0.64
N ASP A 34 -24.36 2.69 -0.07
CA ASP A 34 -23.54 3.67 -0.78
C ASP A 34 -22.09 3.15 -1.03
N VAL A 35 -21.92 1.84 -0.91
CA VAL A 35 -20.70 1.11 -1.29
C VAL A 35 -21.02 0.03 -2.29
N GLU A 36 -20.08 -0.27 -3.20
CA GLU A 36 -20.09 -1.47 -4.03
C GLU A 36 -18.82 -2.27 -3.80
N PHE A 37 -18.91 -3.56 -4.03
CA PHE A 37 -17.80 -4.49 -3.86
C PHE A 37 -17.48 -5.15 -5.20
N VAL A 38 -16.23 -5.03 -5.66
CA VAL A 38 -15.73 -5.69 -6.86
C VAL A 38 -14.77 -6.79 -6.42
N PHE A 39 -15.21 -8.03 -6.52
CA PHE A 39 -14.44 -9.22 -6.18
C PHE A 39 -13.89 -9.86 -7.45
N ALA A 40 -12.56 -9.87 -7.61
CA ALA A 40 -11.91 -10.34 -8.83
C ALA A 40 -11.02 -11.56 -8.54
N ASP A 41 -11.53 -12.74 -8.88
CA ASP A 41 -10.77 -13.97 -8.76
C ASP A 41 -9.87 -14.19 -9.99
N ASN A 42 -8.63 -14.59 -9.74
CA ASN A 42 -7.64 -14.94 -10.77
C ASN A 42 -6.97 -16.30 -10.44
N SER A 43 -7.70 -17.14 -9.70
CA SER A 43 -7.20 -18.45 -9.25
C SER A 43 -7.06 -19.43 -10.39
N ASP A 44 -6.09 -20.35 -10.29
CA ASP A 44 -5.84 -21.41 -11.27
C ASP A 44 -7.00 -22.43 -11.28
N ASP A 45 -7.64 -22.67 -10.12
CA ASP A 45 -8.90 -23.40 -10.02
C ASP A 45 -10.04 -22.45 -9.59
N PRO A 46 -10.91 -22.03 -10.53
CA PRO A 46 -12.01 -21.11 -10.24
C PRO A 46 -13.21 -21.78 -9.57
N SER A 47 -13.25 -23.12 -9.48
CA SER A 47 -14.44 -23.86 -9.08
C SER A 47 -14.94 -23.49 -7.69
N ILE A 48 -14.02 -23.35 -6.73
CA ILE A 48 -14.33 -23.03 -5.33
C ILE A 48 -15.00 -21.64 -5.24
N MET A 49 -14.40 -20.63 -5.88
CA MET A 49 -14.95 -19.28 -5.84
C MET A 49 -16.23 -19.14 -6.66
N ASN A 50 -16.30 -19.77 -7.81
CA ASN A 50 -17.52 -19.75 -8.62
C ASN A 50 -18.71 -20.37 -7.88
N GLU A 51 -18.51 -21.46 -7.15
CA GLU A 51 -19.56 -22.06 -6.30
C GLU A 51 -19.98 -21.12 -5.18
N TYR A 52 -19.00 -20.59 -4.43
CA TYR A 52 -19.24 -19.67 -3.32
C TYR A 52 -19.99 -18.40 -3.78
N MET A 53 -19.59 -17.84 -4.90
CA MET A 53 -20.14 -16.58 -5.43
C MET A 53 -21.55 -16.71 -6.00
N ARG A 54 -22.09 -17.92 -6.25
CA ARG A 54 -23.49 -18.09 -6.72
C ARG A 54 -24.52 -17.45 -5.80
N GLU A 55 -24.30 -17.51 -4.48
CA GLU A 55 -25.20 -16.89 -3.50
C GLU A 55 -24.78 -15.44 -3.20
N VAL A 56 -23.48 -15.19 -3.08
CA VAL A 56 -22.92 -13.88 -2.75
C VAL A 56 -23.25 -12.83 -3.82
N ALA A 57 -23.19 -13.20 -5.10
CA ALA A 57 -23.48 -12.29 -6.21
C ALA A 57 -24.96 -11.88 -6.33
N LYS A 58 -25.84 -12.43 -5.50
CA LYS A 58 -27.24 -11.96 -5.37
C LYS A 58 -27.36 -10.65 -4.60
N ASP A 59 -26.34 -10.27 -3.81
CA ASP A 59 -26.29 -8.95 -3.18
C ASP A 59 -26.09 -7.89 -4.27
N PRO A 60 -27.01 -6.90 -4.40
CA PRO A 60 -26.94 -5.90 -5.47
C PRO A 60 -25.70 -4.98 -5.40
N ARG A 61 -24.98 -5.00 -4.30
CA ARG A 61 -23.70 -4.26 -4.12
C ARG A 61 -22.52 -5.01 -4.70
N VAL A 62 -22.66 -6.30 -5.04
CA VAL A 62 -21.57 -7.18 -5.44
C VAL A 62 -21.45 -7.25 -6.95
N ARG A 63 -20.23 -7.06 -7.44
CA ARG A 63 -19.80 -7.40 -8.78
C ARG A 63 -18.69 -8.44 -8.68
N TYR A 64 -18.93 -9.62 -9.22
CA TYR A 64 -17.96 -10.69 -9.28
C TYR A 64 -17.32 -10.77 -10.68
N LEU A 65 -16.00 -10.82 -10.70
CA LEU A 65 -15.19 -11.06 -11.90
C LEU A 65 -14.52 -12.43 -11.72
N PRO A 66 -15.03 -13.48 -12.36
CA PRO A 66 -14.44 -14.82 -12.25
C PRO A 66 -13.06 -14.87 -12.92
N SER A 67 -12.29 -15.92 -12.60
CA SER A 67 -11.05 -16.22 -13.32
C SER A 67 -11.33 -16.42 -14.80
N GLU A 68 -10.42 -15.94 -15.62
CA GLU A 68 -10.43 -16.15 -17.06
C GLU A 68 -9.78 -17.50 -17.42
N ASP A 69 -9.89 -17.92 -18.69
CA ASP A 69 -9.27 -19.17 -19.19
C ASP A 69 -7.73 -19.14 -19.07
N ARG A 70 -7.15 -17.96 -18.93
CA ARG A 70 -5.73 -17.75 -18.68
C ARG A 70 -5.51 -17.00 -17.37
N THR A 71 -4.43 -17.32 -16.69
CA THR A 71 -3.99 -16.53 -15.55
C THR A 71 -3.57 -15.13 -16.01
N LEU A 72 -4.17 -14.11 -15.42
CA LEU A 72 -3.79 -12.73 -15.66
C LEU A 72 -2.55 -12.35 -14.84
N SER A 73 -1.79 -11.39 -15.33
CA SER A 73 -0.80 -10.71 -14.49
C SER A 73 -1.50 -9.94 -13.37
N MET A 74 -0.76 -9.61 -12.30
CA MET A 74 -1.30 -8.76 -11.24
C MET A 74 -1.82 -7.43 -11.80
N MET A 75 -1.08 -6.81 -12.72
CA MET A 75 -1.49 -5.57 -13.38
C MET A 75 -2.83 -5.73 -14.10
N ASP A 76 -2.99 -6.78 -14.91
CA ASP A 76 -4.20 -6.99 -15.70
C ASP A 76 -5.41 -7.32 -14.79
N ASN A 77 -5.21 -8.09 -13.71
CA ASN A 77 -6.26 -8.36 -12.74
C ASN A 77 -6.69 -7.10 -11.97
N TRP A 78 -5.76 -6.23 -11.61
CA TRP A 78 -6.07 -4.95 -10.98
C TRP A 78 -6.71 -3.97 -11.97
N GLU A 79 -6.23 -3.91 -13.22
CA GLU A 79 -6.82 -3.06 -14.28
C GLU A 79 -8.29 -3.41 -14.50
N ARG A 80 -8.63 -4.71 -14.74
CA ARG A 80 -10.02 -5.12 -14.95
C ARG A 80 -10.90 -4.89 -13.71
N SER A 81 -10.32 -5.03 -12.51
CA SER A 81 -11.03 -4.75 -11.27
C SER A 81 -11.42 -3.27 -11.17
N LEU A 82 -10.48 -2.37 -11.49
CA LEU A 82 -10.73 -0.93 -11.50
C LEU A 82 -11.71 -0.51 -12.59
N GLU A 83 -11.59 -1.07 -13.80
CA GLU A 83 -12.51 -0.81 -14.92
C GLU A 83 -13.94 -1.29 -14.63
N ALA A 84 -14.11 -2.28 -13.76
CA ALA A 84 -15.43 -2.76 -13.35
C ALA A 84 -16.13 -1.86 -12.33
N THR A 85 -15.45 -0.88 -11.74
CA THR A 85 -16.01 -0.01 -10.69
C THR A 85 -16.91 1.09 -11.25
N THR A 86 -17.95 1.47 -10.49
CA THR A 86 -18.89 2.55 -10.84
C THR A 86 -18.93 3.68 -9.82
N GLY A 87 -18.30 3.53 -8.65
CA GLY A 87 -18.31 4.54 -7.59
C GLY A 87 -17.54 5.81 -7.95
N ASP A 88 -17.89 6.90 -7.27
CA ASP A 88 -17.19 8.19 -7.38
C ASP A 88 -15.79 8.14 -6.79
N TRP A 89 -15.59 7.23 -5.87
CA TRP A 89 -14.33 6.95 -5.19
C TRP A 89 -14.01 5.46 -5.26
N VAL A 90 -12.74 5.11 -5.34
CA VAL A 90 -12.30 3.72 -5.44
C VAL A 90 -11.17 3.45 -4.46
N THR A 91 -11.23 2.30 -3.79
CA THR A 91 -10.17 1.74 -2.96
C THR A 91 -9.92 0.27 -3.29
N PHE A 92 -8.71 -0.19 -3.05
CA PHE A 92 -8.32 -1.59 -3.15
C PHE A 92 -7.84 -2.09 -1.80
N ILE A 93 -8.09 -3.36 -1.53
CA ILE A 93 -7.49 -4.12 -0.44
C ILE A 93 -7.09 -5.51 -0.94
N GLY A 94 -6.21 -6.19 -0.23
CA GLY A 94 -5.89 -7.59 -0.46
C GLY A 94 -7.03 -8.52 -0.03
N ASP A 95 -6.98 -9.74 -0.48
CA ASP A 95 -7.94 -10.80 -0.14
C ASP A 95 -7.75 -11.36 1.28
N ASP A 96 -6.70 -10.96 1.97
CA ASP A 96 -6.40 -11.24 3.37
C ASP A 96 -6.49 -9.99 4.28
N ASP A 97 -6.95 -8.87 3.73
CA ASP A 97 -7.15 -7.58 4.39
C ASP A 97 -8.61 -7.36 4.84
N PHE A 98 -8.84 -6.18 5.43
CA PHE A 98 -10.17 -5.65 5.67
C PHE A 98 -10.17 -4.12 5.61
N VAL A 99 -11.25 -3.56 5.09
CA VAL A 99 -11.59 -2.14 5.22
C VAL A 99 -12.99 -2.00 5.78
N ASP A 100 -13.16 -1.16 6.79
CA ASP A 100 -14.47 -0.86 7.33
C ASP A 100 -15.24 0.07 6.36
N PRO A 101 -16.35 -0.39 5.76
CA PRO A 101 -17.14 0.43 4.85
C PRO A 101 -17.65 1.74 5.48
N ASP A 102 -17.69 1.86 6.81
CA ASP A 102 -18.07 3.10 7.49
C ASP A 102 -17.08 4.24 7.28
N VAL A 103 -15.90 3.98 6.70
CA VAL A 103 -15.00 5.03 6.18
C VAL A 103 -15.72 5.97 5.22
N MET A 104 -16.75 5.48 4.49
CA MET A 104 -17.56 6.29 3.59
C MET A 104 -18.23 7.48 4.29
N THR A 105 -18.61 7.33 5.56
CA THR A 105 -19.18 8.43 6.36
C THR A 105 -18.18 9.58 6.52
N VAL A 106 -16.91 9.26 6.79
CA VAL A 106 -15.87 10.27 6.98
C VAL A 106 -15.43 10.85 5.63
N LEU A 107 -15.35 10.03 4.60
CA LEU A 107 -15.06 10.45 3.24
C LEU A 107 -16.11 11.46 2.74
N ALA A 108 -17.40 11.13 2.87
CA ALA A 108 -18.50 12.03 2.45
C ALA A 108 -18.44 13.37 3.19
N LYS A 109 -18.18 13.37 4.50
CA LYS A 109 -17.97 14.61 5.28
C LYS A 109 -16.75 15.40 4.78
N SER A 110 -15.67 14.71 4.45
CA SER A 110 -14.43 15.35 3.97
C SER A 110 -14.65 16.02 2.62
N VAL A 111 -15.36 15.36 1.71
CA VAL A 111 -15.74 15.93 0.41
C VAL A 111 -16.72 17.11 0.57
N ALA A 112 -17.66 17.02 1.51
CA ALA A 112 -18.59 18.15 1.78
C ALA A 112 -17.85 19.40 2.30
N VAL A 113 -16.76 19.22 3.06
CA VAL A 113 -15.90 20.31 3.56
C VAL A 113 -14.91 20.80 2.49
N ASN A 114 -14.36 19.89 1.69
CA ASN A 114 -13.45 20.20 0.59
C ASN A 114 -13.88 19.46 -0.68
N PRO A 115 -14.72 20.07 -1.54
CA PRO A 115 -15.17 19.47 -2.79
C PRO A 115 -14.06 19.18 -3.80
N GLU A 116 -12.90 19.83 -3.65
CA GLU A 116 -11.72 19.60 -4.51
C GLU A 116 -10.87 18.43 -4.04
N LEU A 117 -11.27 17.71 -2.98
CA LEU A 117 -10.54 16.55 -2.46
C LEU A 117 -10.43 15.46 -3.54
N GLU A 118 -9.23 14.95 -3.76
CA GLU A 118 -8.94 13.99 -4.82
C GLU A 118 -8.43 12.64 -4.32
N ALA A 119 -7.73 12.63 -3.19
CA ALA A 119 -7.33 11.38 -2.53
C ALA A 119 -7.52 11.49 -1.01
N PHE A 120 -8.05 10.42 -0.44
CA PHE A 120 -8.38 10.32 0.97
C PHE A 120 -7.80 9.04 1.54
N SER A 121 -6.95 9.15 2.54
CA SER A 121 -6.36 8.00 3.23
C SER A 121 -6.75 7.97 4.70
N TRP A 122 -6.53 6.83 5.33
CA TRP A 122 -6.89 6.60 6.73
C TRP A 122 -5.86 5.71 7.44
N GLY A 123 -5.98 5.61 8.75
CA GLY A 123 -5.16 4.74 9.57
C GLY A 123 -5.31 3.28 9.16
N VAL A 124 -4.18 2.58 9.09
CA VAL A 124 -4.09 1.14 8.77
C VAL A 124 -3.39 0.44 9.93
N VAL A 125 -3.92 -0.68 10.36
CA VAL A 125 -3.36 -1.52 11.42
C VAL A 125 -2.92 -2.84 10.81
N ALA A 126 -1.69 -3.28 11.10
CA ALA A 126 -1.19 -4.57 10.64
C ALA A 126 -1.75 -5.71 11.49
N TYR A 127 -2.06 -6.83 10.85
CA TYR A 127 -2.56 -8.05 11.49
C TYR A 127 -1.96 -9.29 10.84
N THR A 128 -1.30 -10.12 11.62
CA THR A 128 -0.82 -11.42 11.16
C THR A 128 -1.91 -12.47 11.38
N TRP A 129 -2.34 -13.13 10.31
CA TRP A 129 -3.30 -14.22 10.40
C TRP A 129 -2.76 -15.35 11.30
N PRO A 130 -3.54 -15.83 12.26
CA PRO A 130 -3.06 -16.83 13.19
C PRO A 130 -2.77 -18.15 12.48
N THR A 131 -1.61 -18.73 12.81
CA THR A 131 -1.22 -20.11 12.48
C THR A 131 -1.03 -20.87 13.78
N GLU A 132 -0.86 -22.19 13.71
CA GLU A 132 -0.64 -23.04 14.90
C GLU A 132 0.55 -22.57 15.76
N ASN A 133 1.54 -21.93 15.13
CA ASN A 133 2.78 -21.49 15.78
C ASN A 133 2.93 -19.97 15.87
N SER A 134 1.90 -19.19 15.50
CA SER A 134 2.00 -17.73 15.55
C SER A 134 1.99 -17.22 16.99
N ARG A 135 2.86 -16.25 17.26
CA ARG A 135 2.85 -15.51 18.52
C ARG A 135 1.93 -14.30 18.39
N SER A 136 1.36 -13.89 19.52
CA SER A 136 0.59 -12.66 19.56
C SER A 136 1.50 -11.44 19.44
N ASP A 137 1.20 -10.55 18.50
CA ASP A 137 1.87 -9.29 18.30
C ASP A 137 1.19 -8.15 19.06
N SER A 138 1.89 -7.05 19.27
CA SER A 138 1.32 -5.81 19.82
C SER A 138 0.75 -4.96 18.70
N ILE A 139 -0.48 -4.54 18.85
CA ILE A 139 -1.18 -3.66 17.93
C ILE A 139 -1.41 -2.32 18.62
N LEU A 140 -0.96 -1.23 18.00
CA LEU A 140 -1.22 0.13 18.47
C LEU A 140 -2.51 0.67 17.85
N ILE A 141 -3.47 1.02 18.69
CA ILE A 141 -4.69 1.74 18.31
C ILE A 141 -4.51 3.21 18.71
N PRO A 142 -4.38 4.15 17.75
CA PRO A 142 -4.16 5.56 18.06
C PRO A 142 -5.40 6.21 18.65
N PHE A 143 -5.20 7.19 19.54
CA PHE A 143 -6.31 7.95 20.14
C PHE A 143 -6.89 9.01 19.18
N ASN A 144 -6.07 9.50 18.26
CA ASN A 144 -6.49 10.56 17.37
C ASN A 144 -7.48 10.05 16.32
N SER A 145 -8.56 10.80 16.13
CA SER A 145 -9.66 10.42 15.25
C SER A 145 -10.18 11.63 14.46
N PHE A 146 -9.28 12.41 13.86
CA PHE A 146 -9.66 13.58 13.07
C PHE A 146 -9.04 13.51 11.67
N VAL A 147 -9.62 14.27 10.74
CA VAL A 147 -9.13 14.41 9.38
C VAL A 147 -8.27 15.66 9.26
N VAL A 148 -7.12 15.52 8.62
CA VAL A 148 -6.18 16.61 8.32
C VAL A 148 -5.90 16.72 6.84
N LYS A 149 -5.66 17.93 6.36
CA LYS A 149 -5.12 18.17 5.02
C LYS A 149 -3.64 17.79 5.00
N VAL A 150 -3.21 17.11 3.93
CA VAL A 150 -1.80 16.74 3.73
C VAL A 150 -1.25 17.50 2.52
N PRO A 151 -0.20 18.32 2.69
CA PRO A 151 0.42 19.01 1.58
C PRO A 151 1.05 18.02 0.58
N ARG A 152 0.80 18.25 -0.70
CA ARG A 152 1.31 17.38 -1.79
C ARG A 152 2.84 17.25 -1.79
N ASP A 153 3.54 18.34 -1.52
CA ASP A 153 5.01 18.36 -1.50
C ASP A 153 5.58 17.43 -0.41
N GLN A 154 4.91 17.27 0.72
CA GLN A 154 5.29 16.31 1.75
C GLN A 154 5.16 14.87 1.24
N SER A 155 4.07 14.53 0.56
CA SER A 155 3.89 13.20 -0.04
C SER A 155 4.93 12.91 -1.12
N LEU A 156 5.27 13.91 -1.96
CA LEU A 156 6.36 13.80 -2.94
C LEU A 156 7.71 13.56 -2.29
N LYS A 157 8.05 14.31 -1.23
CA LYS A 157 9.31 14.12 -0.47
C LYS A 157 9.37 12.74 0.17
N ARG A 158 8.30 12.29 0.78
CA ARG A 158 8.25 10.97 1.42
C ARG A 158 8.42 9.84 0.40
N MET A 159 7.73 9.89 -0.71
CA MET A 159 7.82 8.84 -1.73
C MET A 159 9.15 8.92 -2.48
N PHE A 160 9.38 10.01 -3.22
CA PHE A 160 10.52 10.11 -4.13
C PHE A 160 11.83 10.52 -3.44
N GLY A 161 11.76 11.15 -2.29
CA GLY A 161 12.91 11.51 -1.46
C GLY A 161 13.32 10.45 -0.46
N TRP A 162 12.55 9.35 -0.34
CA TRP A 162 12.76 8.32 0.69
C TRP A 162 12.77 8.89 2.11
N TYR A 163 11.97 9.92 2.30
CA TYR A 163 11.92 10.66 3.54
C TYR A 163 11.12 9.88 4.58
N ASP A 164 11.60 9.82 5.83
CA ASP A 164 11.01 9.00 6.90
C ASP A 164 10.82 7.51 6.55
N SER A 165 11.59 7.02 5.58
CA SER A 165 11.50 5.61 5.18
C SER A 165 12.26 4.73 6.15
N ALA A 166 11.56 3.80 6.81
CA ALA A 166 12.22 2.76 7.59
C ALA A 166 12.93 1.76 6.68
N ALA A 167 12.21 1.11 5.77
CA ALA A 167 12.77 0.21 4.76
C ALA A 167 12.17 0.52 3.39
N VAL A 168 10.95 1.06 3.37
CA VAL A 168 10.22 1.37 2.15
C VAL A 168 9.59 2.76 2.26
N PRO A 169 9.51 3.53 1.16
CA PRO A 169 8.89 4.84 1.18
C PRO A 169 7.36 4.71 1.22
N SER A 170 6.68 5.69 1.76
CA SER A 170 5.23 5.79 1.71
C SER A 170 4.80 7.21 1.43
N SER A 171 3.98 7.41 0.41
CA SER A 171 3.37 8.71 0.14
C SER A 171 2.26 9.07 1.15
N GLY A 172 1.74 8.07 1.85
CA GLY A 172 0.49 8.15 2.59
C GLY A 172 -0.76 8.04 1.72
N PHE A 173 -0.62 8.06 0.39
CA PHE A 173 -1.72 7.98 -0.58
C PHE A 173 -1.41 6.99 -1.70
N SER A 174 -2.35 6.10 -1.95
CA SER A 174 -2.38 5.13 -3.03
C SER A 174 -3.86 4.85 -3.33
N ILE A 175 -4.16 3.87 -4.17
CA ILE A 175 -5.49 3.26 -4.23
C ILE A 175 -5.61 2.11 -3.22
N TYR A 176 -4.49 1.60 -2.70
CA TYR A 176 -4.44 0.51 -1.73
C TYR A 176 -4.54 1.07 -0.31
N HIS A 177 -5.57 0.64 0.44
CA HIS A 177 -5.94 1.15 1.77
C HIS A 177 -6.14 2.68 1.84
N SER A 178 -6.54 3.27 0.73
CA SER A 178 -6.96 4.66 0.64
C SER A 178 -7.86 4.84 -0.57
N ALA A 179 -8.65 5.90 -0.62
CA ALA A 179 -9.59 6.13 -1.70
C ALA A 179 -9.09 7.22 -2.65
N VAL A 180 -9.28 6.99 -3.94
CA VAL A 180 -8.95 7.92 -5.02
C VAL A 180 -10.23 8.29 -5.77
N SER A 181 -10.45 9.58 -6.03
CA SER A 181 -11.62 10.07 -6.73
C SER A 181 -11.61 9.66 -8.22
N ARG A 182 -12.79 9.44 -8.79
CA ARG A 182 -12.94 9.09 -10.22
C ARG A 182 -12.27 10.12 -11.14
N PRO A 183 -12.46 11.44 -10.95
CA PRO A 183 -11.79 12.43 -11.78
C PRO A 183 -10.26 12.34 -11.73
N LEU A 184 -9.67 12.01 -10.56
CA LEU A 184 -8.23 11.79 -10.46
C LEU A 184 -7.80 10.51 -11.19
N LEU A 185 -8.56 9.42 -11.08
CA LEU A 185 -8.26 8.18 -11.80
C LEU A 185 -8.28 8.39 -13.32
N GLU A 186 -9.29 9.09 -13.86
CA GLU A 186 -9.36 9.40 -15.29
C GLU A 186 -8.18 10.27 -15.73
N ARG A 187 -7.78 11.24 -14.92
CA ARG A 187 -6.60 12.06 -15.18
C ARG A 187 -5.32 11.21 -15.16
N ILE A 188 -5.18 10.27 -14.22
CA ILE A 188 -4.07 9.31 -14.16
C ILE A 188 -4.02 8.50 -15.45
N LYS A 189 -5.15 7.91 -15.87
CA LYS A 189 -5.22 7.12 -17.11
C LYS A 189 -4.79 7.94 -18.33
N ALA A 190 -5.24 9.17 -18.43
CA ALA A 190 -4.86 10.08 -19.53
C ALA A 190 -3.38 10.49 -19.51
N MET A 191 -2.80 10.72 -18.32
CA MET A 191 -1.42 11.19 -18.17
C MET A 191 -0.37 10.08 -18.35
N PHE A 192 -0.71 8.85 -18.01
CA PHE A 192 0.23 7.74 -17.83
C PHE A 192 -0.06 6.57 -18.79
N GLY A 193 -0.09 6.82 -20.10
CA GLY A 193 -0.08 5.77 -21.11
C GLY A 193 -1.43 5.12 -21.43
N GLY A 194 -2.54 5.62 -20.88
CA GLY A 194 -3.90 5.13 -21.18
C GLY A 194 -4.33 3.90 -20.35
N ARG A 195 -3.50 3.49 -19.38
CA ARG A 195 -3.81 2.42 -18.41
C ARG A 195 -3.60 2.93 -16.98
N TYR A 196 -4.27 2.26 -16.04
CA TYR A 196 -4.07 2.53 -14.62
C TYR A 196 -2.79 1.89 -14.10
N PHE A 197 -2.51 0.63 -14.51
CA PHE A 197 -1.38 -0.16 -14.05
C PHE A 197 -0.53 -0.65 -15.22
N GLU A 198 0.77 -0.34 -15.19
CA GLU A 198 1.74 -0.69 -16.22
C GLU A 198 3.01 -1.35 -15.66
N TYR A 199 3.16 -1.35 -14.32
CA TYR A 199 4.28 -1.93 -13.63
C TYR A 199 3.84 -2.95 -12.56
N PRO A 200 4.57 -4.07 -12.35
CA PRO A 200 4.11 -5.16 -11.47
C PRO A 200 3.92 -4.81 -10.00
N VAL A 201 4.60 -3.77 -9.51
CA VAL A 201 4.43 -3.27 -8.13
C VAL A 201 3.30 -2.24 -8.15
N VAL A 202 2.08 -2.74 -8.38
CA VAL A 202 0.89 -1.95 -8.72
C VAL A 202 0.50 -0.91 -7.67
N ASP A 203 0.65 -1.22 -6.40
CA ASP A 203 0.35 -0.35 -5.27
C ASP A 203 1.30 0.84 -5.18
N TYR A 204 2.61 0.62 -5.40
CA TYR A 204 3.62 1.67 -5.44
C TYR A 204 3.55 2.49 -6.72
N GLU A 205 3.31 1.85 -7.87
CA GLU A 205 3.07 2.59 -9.11
C GLU A 205 1.89 3.55 -8.97
N MET A 206 0.76 3.06 -8.43
CA MET A 206 -0.41 3.89 -8.22
C MET A 206 -0.15 4.98 -7.18
N ALA A 207 0.59 4.69 -6.11
CA ALA A 207 0.98 5.71 -5.13
C ALA A 207 1.76 6.86 -5.78
N MET A 208 2.70 6.56 -6.68
CA MET A 208 3.44 7.58 -7.44
C MET A 208 2.53 8.36 -8.37
N LYS A 209 1.65 7.69 -9.13
CA LYS A 209 0.68 8.32 -10.03
C LYS A 209 -0.27 9.26 -9.28
N VAL A 210 -0.82 8.81 -8.15
CA VAL A 210 -1.75 9.60 -7.31
C VAL A 210 -1.11 10.90 -6.86
N ILE A 211 0.09 10.86 -6.27
CA ILE A 211 0.72 12.08 -5.75
C ILE A 211 1.30 12.99 -6.84
N VAL A 212 1.62 12.44 -8.01
CA VAL A 212 2.09 13.25 -9.16
C VAL A 212 0.92 13.94 -9.86
N ALA A 213 -0.19 13.24 -10.07
CA ALA A 213 -1.36 13.77 -10.77
C ALA A 213 -2.32 14.53 -9.84
N GLY A 214 -2.41 14.16 -8.56
CA GLY A 214 -3.34 14.74 -7.58
C GLY A 214 -2.89 16.10 -7.04
N ARG A 215 -3.83 16.83 -6.43
CA ARG A 215 -3.63 18.19 -5.91
C ARG A 215 -4.07 18.34 -4.45
N GLU A 216 -5.22 17.77 -4.09
CA GLU A 216 -5.84 17.91 -2.78
C GLU A 216 -5.93 16.55 -2.07
N PHE A 217 -5.32 16.47 -0.89
CA PHE A 217 -5.14 15.25 -0.11
C PHE A 217 -5.58 15.45 1.33
N ALA A 218 -6.28 14.45 1.88
CA ALA A 218 -6.62 14.43 3.30
C ALA A 218 -6.38 13.05 3.91
N PHE A 219 -6.00 13.04 5.17
CA PHE A 219 -5.74 11.83 5.95
C PHE A 219 -6.60 11.82 7.21
N CYS A 220 -7.29 10.71 7.44
CA CYS A 220 -7.99 10.42 8.68
C CYS A 220 -7.09 9.58 9.60
N GLN A 221 -6.82 10.06 10.80
CA GLN A 221 -5.97 9.32 11.74
C GLN A 221 -6.63 8.08 12.33
N ARG A 222 -7.98 8.03 12.34
CA ARG A 222 -8.71 6.84 12.79
C ARG A 222 -8.44 5.65 11.86
N PRO A 223 -8.11 4.46 12.41
CA PRO A 223 -7.98 3.26 11.60
C PRO A 223 -9.33 2.80 11.05
N PHE A 224 -9.37 2.60 9.73
CA PHE A 224 -10.48 1.99 9.01
C PHE A 224 -10.05 0.76 8.21
N SER A 225 -8.76 0.43 8.21
CA SER A 225 -8.27 -0.74 7.52
C SER A 225 -7.37 -1.59 8.40
N ILE A 226 -7.47 -2.89 8.15
CA ILE A 226 -6.54 -3.89 8.66
C ILE A 226 -5.78 -4.45 7.47
N MET A 227 -4.46 -4.30 7.47
CA MET A 227 -3.58 -4.93 6.52
C MET A 227 -3.22 -6.32 7.04
N GLY A 228 -3.78 -7.33 6.42
CA GLY A 228 -3.57 -8.73 6.75
C GLY A 228 -2.22 -9.25 6.24
N SER A 229 -1.68 -10.21 6.93
CA SER A 229 -0.50 -10.95 6.50
C SER A 229 -0.75 -12.44 6.73
N CYS A 230 -1.28 -13.13 5.73
CA CYS A 230 -1.41 -14.57 5.74
C CYS A 230 -0.08 -15.24 5.28
N PRO A 231 0.15 -16.53 5.57
CA PRO A 231 1.38 -17.23 5.16
C PRO A 231 1.65 -17.19 3.65
N GLU A 232 0.59 -17.07 2.84
CA GLU A 232 0.63 -16.99 1.39
C GLU A 232 0.75 -15.53 0.88
N SER A 233 0.67 -14.52 1.76
CA SER A 233 0.73 -13.11 1.33
C SER A 233 2.12 -12.68 0.88
N ASN A 234 2.17 -11.70 -0.01
CA ASN A 234 3.44 -11.17 -0.53
C ASN A 234 4.28 -10.51 0.58
N SER A 235 3.65 -9.90 1.55
CA SER A 235 4.30 -9.23 2.68
C SER A 235 4.99 -10.21 3.65
N TYR A 236 4.47 -11.44 3.78
CA TYR A 236 5.03 -12.45 4.70
C TYR A 236 6.43 -12.94 4.33
N ALA A 237 6.84 -12.73 3.08
CA ALA A 237 8.12 -13.25 2.55
C ALA A 237 9.27 -12.22 2.54
N THR A 238 9.03 -10.98 2.93
CA THR A 238 9.96 -9.87 2.68
C THR A 238 11.31 -9.98 3.40
N CYS A 239 11.39 -10.77 4.47
CA CYS A 239 12.62 -11.02 5.25
C CYS A 239 13.17 -12.45 5.07
N ASN A 240 12.73 -13.18 4.04
CA ASN A 240 13.22 -14.51 3.71
C ASN A 240 13.62 -14.57 2.24
N LEU A 241 14.93 -14.69 1.96
CA LEU A 241 15.47 -14.61 0.60
C LEU A 241 14.95 -15.70 -0.33
N ASP A 242 14.77 -16.93 0.14
CA ASP A 242 14.31 -18.03 -0.71
C ASP A 242 12.85 -17.83 -1.13
N ARG A 243 12.01 -17.35 -0.20
CA ARG A 243 10.62 -17.01 -0.51
C ARG A 243 10.54 -15.81 -1.44
N LEU A 244 11.37 -14.79 -1.20
CA LEU A 244 11.43 -13.61 -2.05
C LEU A 244 11.82 -14.00 -3.50
N LYS A 245 12.87 -14.81 -3.67
CA LYS A 245 13.31 -15.31 -5.00
C LYS A 245 12.20 -16.07 -5.71
N LYS A 246 11.58 -17.06 -5.02
CA LYS A 246 10.47 -17.84 -5.61
C LYS A 246 9.30 -16.95 -6.06
N ARG A 247 8.98 -15.90 -5.32
CA ARG A 247 7.90 -14.97 -5.68
C ARG A 247 8.27 -14.10 -6.86
N LEU A 248 9.50 -13.61 -6.91
CA LEU A 248 10.01 -12.88 -8.08
C LEU A 248 9.91 -13.73 -9.33
N ASP A 249 10.30 -15.01 -9.26
CA ASP A 249 10.20 -15.94 -10.40
C ASP A 249 8.73 -16.10 -10.85
N VAL A 250 7.79 -16.23 -9.91
CA VAL A 250 6.36 -16.30 -10.23
C VAL A 250 5.90 -15.01 -10.90
N PHE A 251 6.24 -13.86 -10.34
CA PHE A 251 5.90 -12.55 -10.90
C PHE A 251 6.43 -12.36 -12.31
N MET A 252 7.68 -12.75 -12.56
CA MET A 252 8.32 -12.63 -13.86
C MET A 252 7.65 -13.53 -14.90
N ASN A 253 7.32 -14.77 -14.50
CA ASN A 253 6.59 -15.71 -15.36
C ASN A 253 5.21 -15.20 -15.75
N GLU A 254 4.48 -14.60 -14.80
CA GLU A 254 3.14 -14.01 -15.05
C GLU A 254 3.19 -12.79 -15.97
N LEU A 255 4.26 -12.00 -15.87
CA LEU A 255 4.47 -10.87 -16.75
C LEU A 255 4.70 -11.25 -18.21
N GLY A 256 5.19 -12.47 -18.47
CA GLY A 256 5.57 -12.93 -19.80
C GLY A 256 6.69 -12.11 -20.46
N ARG A 257 7.40 -11.29 -19.68
CA ARG A 257 8.55 -10.49 -20.14
C ARG A 257 9.61 -10.40 -19.03
N ASN A 258 10.85 -10.31 -19.42
CA ASN A 258 11.96 -10.10 -18.50
C ASN A 258 12.05 -8.60 -18.13
N SER A 259 11.89 -8.26 -16.85
CA SER A 259 12.03 -6.87 -16.38
C SER A 259 13.44 -6.33 -16.59
N ASP A 260 14.46 -7.21 -16.56
CA ASP A 260 15.86 -6.82 -16.77
C ASP A 260 16.14 -6.34 -18.21
N GLU A 261 15.24 -6.65 -19.14
CA GLU A 261 15.29 -6.20 -20.53
C GLU A 261 14.55 -4.87 -20.76
N ASP A 262 13.88 -4.34 -19.75
CA ASP A 262 13.21 -3.03 -19.86
C ASP A 262 14.24 -1.91 -20.00
N GLY A 263 14.20 -1.21 -21.12
CA GLY A 263 15.14 -0.12 -21.44
C GLY A 263 15.17 1.00 -20.40
N HIS A 264 14.09 1.17 -19.63
CA HIS A 264 14.00 2.17 -18.56
C HIS A 264 14.77 1.78 -17.28
N LEU A 265 15.20 0.50 -17.15
CA LEU A 265 15.96 -0.01 -16.00
C LEU A 265 17.46 -0.14 -16.24
N ARG A 266 17.92 0.10 -17.48
CA ARG A 266 19.30 -0.19 -17.93
C ARG A 266 20.39 0.41 -17.05
N ASP A 267 20.18 1.61 -16.51
CA ASP A 267 21.19 2.35 -15.75
C ASP A 267 20.99 2.27 -14.23
N PHE A 268 20.05 1.44 -13.75
CA PHE A 268 19.81 1.28 -12.32
C PHE A 268 20.42 -0.04 -11.82
N PRO A 269 21.49 0.01 -10.98
CA PRO A 269 22.29 -1.16 -10.70
C PRO A 269 21.74 -2.07 -9.58
N PHE A 270 20.66 -1.66 -8.91
CA PHE A 270 20.07 -2.43 -7.81
C PHE A 270 19.10 -3.47 -8.35
N GLY A 271 19.36 -4.74 -8.05
CA GLY A 271 18.49 -5.85 -8.44
C GLY A 271 17.45 -6.17 -7.35
N SER A 272 16.29 -6.70 -7.75
CA SER A 272 15.20 -7.13 -6.85
C SER A 272 15.63 -8.25 -5.87
N SER A 273 16.67 -9.00 -6.21
CA SER A 273 17.28 -9.99 -5.30
C SER A 273 17.86 -9.40 -4.01
N LEU A 274 18.03 -8.07 -3.93
CA LEU A 274 18.49 -7.37 -2.73
C LEU A 274 17.36 -7.08 -1.72
N GLY A 275 16.13 -7.44 -2.02
CA GLY A 275 15.01 -7.33 -1.11
C GLY A 275 13.96 -6.29 -1.54
N LEU A 276 12.98 -6.07 -0.66
CA LEU A 276 11.83 -5.23 -0.94
C LEU A 276 12.21 -3.77 -1.25
N THR A 277 13.16 -3.21 -0.50
CA THR A 277 13.64 -1.83 -0.71
C THR A 277 14.19 -1.62 -2.11
N ALA A 278 15.00 -2.56 -2.60
CA ALA A 278 15.52 -2.52 -3.97
C ALA A 278 14.39 -2.67 -5.00
N THR A 279 13.45 -3.58 -4.78
CA THR A 279 12.30 -3.79 -5.67
C THR A 279 11.47 -2.51 -5.84
N ILE A 280 11.22 -1.78 -4.77
CA ILE A 280 10.49 -0.51 -4.82
C ILE A 280 11.33 0.59 -5.48
N ALA A 281 12.63 0.62 -5.22
CA ALA A 281 13.54 1.57 -5.88
C ALA A 281 13.61 1.34 -7.40
N ILE A 282 13.56 0.08 -7.85
CA ILE A 282 13.46 -0.27 -9.27
C ILE A 282 12.16 0.29 -9.87
N ALA A 283 11.01 0.06 -9.20
CA ALA A 283 9.72 0.60 -9.65
C ALA A 283 9.75 2.13 -9.74
N MET A 284 10.34 2.79 -8.75
CA MET A 284 10.49 4.25 -8.73
C MET A 284 11.43 4.75 -9.84
N HIS A 285 12.54 4.06 -10.10
CA HIS A 285 13.45 4.40 -11.18
C HIS A 285 12.75 4.25 -12.54
N TRP A 286 12.07 3.11 -12.76
CA TRP A 286 11.27 2.87 -13.94
C TRP A 286 10.23 3.99 -14.16
N PHE A 287 9.50 4.38 -13.12
CA PHE A 287 8.53 5.49 -13.18
C PHE A 287 9.19 6.80 -13.60
N LYS A 288 10.32 7.14 -12.98
CA LYS A 288 11.07 8.36 -13.30
C LYS A 288 11.53 8.39 -14.74
N GLU A 289 12.09 7.30 -15.25
CA GLU A 289 12.60 7.24 -16.63
C GLU A 289 11.47 7.18 -17.66
N LYS A 290 10.45 6.36 -17.43
CA LYS A 290 9.33 6.22 -18.36
C LYS A 290 8.55 7.51 -18.53
N TYR A 291 8.27 8.24 -17.46
CA TYR A 291 7.46 9.44 -17.49
C TYR A 291 8.29 10.73 -17.43
N ASN A 292 9.60 10.64 -17.60
CA ASN A 292 10.54 11.77 -17.52
C ASN A 292 10.32 12.62 -16.24
N PHE A 293 10.02 11.98 -15.13
CA PHE A 293 9.82 12.62 -13.84
C PHE A 293 11.16 12.76 -13.13
N ARG A 294 11.49 13.96 -12.65
CA ARG A 294 12.78 14.23 -11.99
C ARG A 294 12.56 14.63 -10.53
N PHE A 295 13.25 13.93 -9.65
CA PHE A 295 13.30 14.23 -8.22
C PHE A 295 14.70 13.87 -7.71
N GLY A 296 15.42 14.86 -7.17
CA GLY A 296 16.81 14.70 -6.72
C GLY A 296 16.94 14.66 -5.20
N GLY A 297 18.15 14.30 -4.72
CA GLY A 297 18.52 14.36 -3.30
C GLY A 297 18.01 13.20 -2.44
N TRP A 298 17.56 12.12 -3.06
CA TRP A 298 16.98 10.95 -2.41
C TRP A 298 18.00 9.84 -2.06
N GLU A 299 19.17 9.90 -2.63
CA GLU A 299 20.12 8.79 -2.66
C GLU A 299 20.66 8.43 -1.27
N LYS A 300 20.87 9.45 -0.41
CA LYS A 300 21.30 9.24 0.97
C LYS A 300 20.21 8.53 1.78
N SER A 301 18.98 9.01 1.69
CA SER A 301 17.83 8.43 2.40
C SER A 301 17.56 6.99 1.92
N PHE A 302 17.69 6.74 0.62
CA PHE A 302 17.63 5.40 0.05
C PHE A 302 18.71 4.47 0.62
N ALA A 303 19.97 4.92 0.73
CA ALA A 303 21.03 4.12 1.33
C ALA A 303 20.71 3.77 2.79
N CYS A 304 20.15 4.70 3.56
CA CYS A 304 19.68 4.43 4.93
C CYS A 304 18.51 3.43 4.95
N ALA A 305 17.56 3.52 4.02
CA ALA A 305 16.46 2.57 3.91
C ALA A 305 16.96 1.15 3.54
N CYS A 306 17.92 1.04 2.63
CA CYS A 306 18.60 -0.23 2.32
C CYS A 306 19.27 -0.84 3.54
N MET A 307 19.94 -0.02 4.36
CA MET A 307 20.55 -0.44 5.62
C MET A 307 19.49 -1.04 6.57
N GLN A 308 18.40 -0.31 6.79
CA GLN A 308 17.32 -0.76 7.68
C GLN A 308 16.64 -2.04 7.16
N ASN A 309 16.42 -2.15 5.84
CA ASN A 309 15.87 -3.37 5.25
C ASN A 309 16.83 -4.56 5.45
N THR A 310 18.14 -4.36 5.29
CA THR A 310 19.13 -5.40 5.54
C THR A 310 19.10 -5.88 7.00
N GLU A 311 18.92 -4.97 7.95
CA GLU A 311 18.81 -5.28 9.38
C GLU A 311 17.50 -6.02 9.77
N MET A 312 16.52 -6.14 8.87
CA MET A 312 15.31 -6.95 9.09
C MET A 312 15.55 -8.45 8.89
N PHE A 313 16.62 -8.84 8.17
CA PHE A 313 16.96 -10.25 8.02
C PHE A 313 17.48 -10.82 9.34
N ARG A 314 16.85 -11.89 9.82
CA ARG A 314 17.13 -12.52 11.12
C ARG A 314 18.05 -13.73 11.01
N ASP A 315 18.21 -14.28 9.82
CA ASP A 315 19.14 -15.33 9.49
C ASP A 315 20.49 -14.73 9.08
N PRO A 316 21.62 -15.14 9.71
CA PRO A 316 22.94 -14.56 9.44
C PRO A 316 23.37 -14.70 7.97
N GLU A 317 23.08 -15.84 7.34
CA GLU A 317 23.47 -16.09 5.95
C GLU A 317 22.73 -15.15 5.00
N SER A 318 21.41 -15.02 5.15
CA SER A 318 20.59 -14.07 4.37
C SER A 318 21.04 -12.63 4.59
N PHE A 319 21.34 -12.25 5.84
CA PHE A 319 21.86 -10.92 6.16
C PHE A 319 23.17 -10.63 5.42
N ASP A 320 24.14 -11.54 5.48
CA ASP A 320 25.45 -11.35 4.83
C ASP A 320 25.30 -11.30 3.31
N ILE A 321 24.48 -12.18 2.70
CA ILE A 321 24.22 -12.16 1.25
C ILE A 321 23.66 -10.80 0.81
N VAL A 322 22.64 -10.30 1.49
CA VAL A 322 22.01 -9.02 1.14
C VAL A 322 22.96 -7.84 1.37
N LYS A 323 23.67 -7.82 2.49
CA LYS A 323 24.67 -6.80 2.82
C LYS A 323 25.78 -6.74 1.78
N ASP A 324 26.35 -7.88 1.42
CA ASP A 324 27.45 -7.93 0.43
C ASP A 324 26.97 -7.53 -0.97
N GLY A 325 25.74 -7.91 -1.34
CA GLY A 325 25.09 -7.48 -2.57
C GLY A 325 24.92 -5.95 -2.64
N TYR A 326 24.41 -5.33 -1.57
CA TYR A 326 24.31 -3.87 -1.50
C TYR A 326 25.69 -3.19 -1.50
N VAL A 327 26.66 -3.69 -0.75
CA VAL A 327 28.02 -3.14 -0.75
C VAL A 327 28.64 -3.17 -2.16
N ALA A 328 28.51 -4.29 -2.86
CA ALA A 328 29.00 -4.42 -4.23
C ALA A 328 28.32 -3.42 -5.18
N THR A 329 27.02 -3.24 -5.04
CA THR A 329 26.22 -2.32 -5.86
C THR A 329 26.53 -0.85 -5.53
N PHE A 330 26.55 -0.46 -4.25
CA PHE A 330 26.89 0.91 -3.84
C PHE A 330 28.30 1.33 -4.23
N ARG A 331 29.28 0.41 -4.28
CA ARG A 331 30.64 0.71 -4.75
C ARG A 331 30.67 1.18 -6.20
N LYS A 332 29.77 0.67 -7.03
CA LYS A 332 29.68 1.02 -8.46
C LYS A 332 28.78 2.24 -8.69
N TRP A 333 27.70 2.35 -7.89
CA TRP A 333 26.72 3.39 -8.07
C TRP A 333 27.26 4.75 -7.64
N GLU A 334 27.14 5.75 -8.52
CA GLU A 334 27.60 7.12 -8.28
C GLU A 334 29.05 7.19 -7.75
N GLY A 335 29.91 6.31 -8.22
CA GLY A 335 31.33 6.27 -7.80
C GLY A 335 31.52 5.91 -6.33
N GLY A 336 30.58 5.23 -5.70
CA GLY A 336 30.64 4.81 -4.30
C GLY A 336 30.28 5.89 -3.27
N LYS A 337 29.81 7.05 -3.74
CA LYS A 337 29.52 8.24 -2.90
C LYS A 337 28.59 7.97 -1.72
N TYR A 338 27.62 7.08 -1.88
CA TYR A 338 26.58 6.80 -0.89
C TYR A 338 26.85 5.58 -0.01
N LEU A 339 27.90 4.80 -0.29
CA LEU A 339 28.28 3.61 0.50
C LEU A 339 28.48 3.94 1.99
N LYS A 340 29.00 5.12 2.30
CA LYS A 340 29.22 5.58 3.70
C LYS A 340 27.92 5.68 4.53
N HIS A 341 26.75 5.68 3.91
CA HIS A 341 25.44 5.72 4.57
C HIS A 341 24.80 4.32 4.69
N PHE A 342 25.49 3.29 4.24
CA PHE A 342 25.07 1.89 4.32
C PHE A 342 26.02 1.12 5.22
N ASN A 343 25.67 0.97 6.48
CA ASN A 343 26.46 0.23 7.48
C ASN A 343 25.54 -0.61 8.37
N PRO A 344 24.88 -1.67 7.82
CA PRO A 344 23.91 -2.47 8.56
C PRO A 344 24.59 -3.31 9.66
N VAL A 345 23.87 -3.48 10.77
CA VAL A 345 24.27 -4.31 11.92
C VAL A 345 23.32 -5.50 12.03
N PHE A 346 23.86 -6.69 12.12
CA PHE A 346 23.06 -7.89 12.34
C PHE A 346 22.42 -7.84 13.74
N LYS A 347 21.09 -7.89 13.81
CA LYS A 347 20.32 -7.80 15.07
C LYS A 347 19.85 -9.17 15.59
N GLY A 348 19.97 -10.23 14.77
CA GLY A 348 19.51 -11.56 15.12
C GLY A 348 18.00 -11.65 15.42
N HIS A 349 17.62 -12.67 16.17
CA HIS A 349 16.27 -12.86 16.62
C HIS A 349 16.02 -12.08 17.93
N GLU A 350 15.83 -10.78 17.83
CA GLU A 350 15.30 -10.02 18.97
C GLU A 350 13.81 -10.39 19.13
N VAL A 351 13.46 -10.98 20.26
CA VAL A 351 12.07 -11.19 20.64
C VAL A 351 11.53 -9.84 21.07
N GLY A 352 10.76 -9.19 20.19
CA GLY A 352 10.06 -7.96 20.54
C GLY A 352 9.19 -8.18 21.79
N LEU A 353 9.17 -7.20 22.68
CA LEU A 353 8.26 -7.22 23.82
C LEU A 353 6.82 -7.06 23.32
N THR A 354 5.93 -7.96 23.73
CA THR A 354 4.51 -7.76 23.50
C THR A 354 4.01 -6.71 24.49
N LEU A 355 3.69 -5.53 23.97
CA LEU A 355 3.18 -4.42 24.76
C LEU A 355 1.66 -4.56 24.95
N SER A 356 1.16 -4.16 26.11
CA SER A 356 -0.27 -3.96 26.37
C SER A 356 -0.44 -2.77 27.32
N GLY A 357 -1.56 -2.03 27.18
CA GLY A 357 -1.83 -0.83 27.96
C GLY A 357 -1.75 0.42 27.11
N SER A 358 -1.87 1.59 27.73
CA SER A 358 -1.98 2.88 27.04
C SER A 358 -0.81 3.79 27.35
N ASN A 359 -0.43 4.59 26.37
CA ASN A 359 0.49 5.71 26.50
C ASN A 359 -0.04 6.93 25.70
N GLU A 360 0.75 7.98 25.53
CA GLU A 360 0.37 9.19 24.80
C GLU A 360 0.04 8.96 23.31
N SER A 361 0.59 7.89 22.71
CA SER A 361 0.38 7.57 21.29
C SER A 361 -0.91 6.78 21.03
N GLY A 362 -1.41 6.05 22.03
CA GLY A 362 -2.59 5.20 21.89
C GLY A 362 -2.64 4.05 22.88
N THR A 363 -3.48 3.05 22.57
CA THR A 363 -3.60 1.83 23.34
C THR A 363 -2.96 0.67 22.58
N TYR A 364 -2.06 -0.05 23.25
CA TYR A 364 -1.51 -1.31 22.76
C TYR A 364 -2.40 -2.47 23.22
N ILE A 365 -2.83 -3.25 22.28
CA ILE A 365 -3.57 -4.51 22.50
C ILE A 365 -2.80 -5.68 21.92
N ARG A 366 -3.09 -6.88 22.36
CA ARG A 366 -2.57 -8.11 21.76
C ARG A 366 -3.39 -8.49 20.55
N SER A 367 -2.76 -8.99 19.49
CA SER A 367 -3.43 -9.42 18.25
C SER A 367 -4.39 -10.61 18.45
N ASP A 368 -4.23 -11.38 19.53
CA ASP A 368 -5.09 -12.51 19.89
C ASP A 368 -6.17 -12.15 20.94
N ILE A 369 -6.35 -10.86 21.24
CA ILE A 369 -7.39 -10.40 22.20
C ILE A 369 -8.76 -10.93 21.80
N ALA A 370 -9.53 -11.39 22.78
CA ALA A 370 -10.87 -11.95 22.60
C ALA A 370 -10.96 -13.11 21.58
N GLY A 371 -9.85 -13.79 21.29
CA GLY A 371 -9.80 -14.91 20.36
C GLY A 371 -10.03 -14.52 18.89
N ILE A 372 -9.64 -13.30 18.49
CA ILE A 372 -9.73 -12.79 17.11
C ILE A 372 -8.99 -13.73 16.15
N LYS A 373 -9.64 -14.04 15.02
CA LYS A 373 -9.08 -14.91 13.98
C LYS A 373 -9.12 -14.30 12.58
N THR A 374 -9.68 -13.10 12.44
CA THR A 374 -9.85 -12.42 11.16
C THR A 374 -9.56 -10.92 11.29
N PRO A 375 -9.14 -10.25 10.20
CA PRO A 375 -8.97 -8.79 10.16
C PRO A 375 -10.25 -8.04 10.56
N GLU A 376 -11.43 -8.49 10.10
CA GLU A 376 -12.71 -7.90 10.49
C GLU A 376 -12.93 -7.97 12.01
N GLY A 377 -12.62 -9.13 12.63
CA GLY A 377 -12.73 -9.28 14.08
C GLY A 377 -11.88 -8.27 14.84
N LEU A 378 -10.66 -7.97 14.34
CA LEU A 378 -9.82 -6.92 14.89
C LEU A 378 -10.43 -5.53 14.67
N GLN A 379 -10.96 -5.25 13.48
CA GLN A 379 -11.60 -3.96 13.19
C GLN A 379 -12.79 -3.70 14.12
N ASN A 380 -13.57 -4.73 14.46
CA ASN A 380 -14.67 -4.60 15.41
C ASN A 380 -14.20 -4.18 16.82
N ILE A 381 -13.04 -4.67 17.27
CA ILE A 381 -12.41 -4.20 18.52
C ILE A 381 -11.98 -2.74 18.40
N ILE A 382 -11.31 -2.39 17.30
CA ILE A 382 -10.87 -1.01 17.02
C ILE A 382 -12.08 -0.06 17.01
N ASN A 383 -13.19 -0.46 16.37
CA ASN A 383 -14.41 0.33 16.31
C ASN A 383 -15.02 0.58 17.70
N ALA A 384 -14.93 -0.40 18.58
CA ALA A 384 -15.38 -0.27 19.97
C ALA A 384 -14.47 0.64 20.84
N MET A 385 -13.20 0.81 20.44
CA MET A 385 -12.20 1.58 21.19
C MET A 385 -11.96 3.00 20.64
N THR A 386 -12.42 3.29 19.44
CA THR A 386 -12.15 4.58 18.75
C THR A 386 -13.44 5.39 18.59
N THR A 387 -13.27 6.67 18.26
CA THR A 387 -14.40 7.57 17.98
C THR A 387 -15.29 6.99 16.87
N PRO A 388 -16.62 6.88 17.04
CA PRO A 388 -17.54 6.49 15.97
C PRO A 388 -17.35 7.32 14.70
N ALA A 389 -17.52 6.70 13.52
CA ALA A 389 -17.24 7.33 12.23
C ALA A 389 -18.05 8.63 12.01
N ASP A 390 -19.30 8.68 12.51
CA ASP A 390 -20.16 9.86 12.43
C ASP A 390 -19.72 11.01 13.35
N LEU A 391 -18.87 10.73 14.35
CA LEU A 391 -18.33 11.74 15.28
C LEU A 391 -16.89 12.16 14.93
N VAL A 392 -16.27 11.57 13.92
CA VAL A 392 -14.94 11.97 13.45
C VAL A 392 -14.98 13.43 12.98
N LEU A 393 -14.05 14.24 13.49
CA LEU A 393 -13.96 15.64 13.14
C LEU A 393 -13.17 15.83 11.84
N VAL A 394 -13.75 16.57 10.91
CA VAL A 394 -13.10 17.04 9.70
C VAL A 394 -12.69 18.49 9.90
N ARG A 395 -11.40 18.77 9.92
CA ARG A 395 -10.84 20.12 10.12
C ARG A 395 -10.18 20.59 8.83
N PRO A 396 -10.77 21.52 8.09
CA PRO A 396 -10.23 21.98 6.80
C PRO A 396 -8.95 22.82 6.96
N GLU A 397 -8.74 23.44 8.12
CA GLU A 397 -7.65 24.37 8.36
C GLU A 397 -6.91 24.04 9.67
N GLY A 398 -5.58 24.01 9.61
CA GLY A 398 -4.74 24.29 10.76
C GLY A 398 -4.21 23.16 11.62
N LEU A 399 -4.45 21.89 11.33
CA LEU A 399 -3.62 20.84 11.93
C LEU A 399 -2.57 20.41 10.90
N ARG A 400 -1.33 20.85 11.13
CA ARG A 400 -0.19 20.20 10.50
C ARG A 400 -0.24 18.74 10.89
N TYR A 401 -0.09 17.85 9.93
CA TYR A 401 0.19 16.46 10.23
C TYR A 401 1.41 16.45 11.15
N PRO A 402 1.40 15.72 12.29
CA PRO A 402 2.51 15.72 13.24
C PRO A 402 3.70 14.92 12.67
N TRP A 403 4.18 15.33 11.53
CA TRP A 403 5.38 14.80 10.93
C TRP A 403 6.50 15.72 11.36
N ASP A 404 7.26 15.25 12.34
CA ASP A 404 8.39 15.97 12.90
C ASP A 404 9.34 16.42 11.79
N GLU A 405 9.38 17.74 11.58
CA GLU A 405 10.43 18.37 10.77
C GLU A 405 11.82 18.07 11.34
N GLU A 406 11.92 17.67 12.60
CA GLU A 406 13.19 17.41 13.30
C GLU A 406 13.84 16.04 13.02
N ARG A 407 13.11 15.06 12.45
CA ARG A 407 13.74 13.79 11.98
C ARG A 407 14.39 13.89 10.62
N LEU A 408 14.53 15.10 10.12
CA LEU A 408 15.12 15.44 8.85
C LEU A 408 16.64 15.28 8.90
N CYS A 409 17.16 14.15 8.45
CA CYS A 409 18.54 14.12 7.95
C CYS A 409 18.62 14.97 6.66
N VAL A 410 18.46 16.31 6.76
CA VAL A 410 18.38 17.19 5.60
C VAL A 410 19.58 18.09 5.50
N ASP A 411 20.21 17.95 4.38
CA ASP A 411 20.81 19.06 3.65
C ASP A 411 20.49 18.84 2.17
N GLY A 412 19.41 19.42 1.71
CA GLY A 412 18.98 19.28 0.32
C GLY A 412 17.92 20.29 -0.04
N SER A 413 18.32 21.40 -0.65
CA SER A 413 17.41 22.32 -1.33
C SER A 413 16.60 21.59 -2.39
N VAL A 414 15.28 21.52 -2.18
CA VAL A 414 14.33 21.00 -3.16
C VAL A 414 14.17 22.03 -4.28
N LYS A 415 14.62 21.72 -5.48
CA LYS A 415 14.25 22.51 -6.65
C LYS A 415 12.80 22.21 -7.03
N PRO A 416 12.00 23.22 -7.36
CA PRO A 416 10.61 23.00 -7.77
C PRO A 416 10.52 22.03 -8.95
N VAL A 417 9.59 21.10 -8.87
CA VAL A 417 9.30 20.11 -9.91
C VAL A 417 8.72 20.84 -11.12
N GLN A 418 9.46 20.93 -12.21
CA GLN A 418 8.91 21.35 -13.50
C GLN A 418 8.39 20.10 -14.23
N ILE A 419 7.08 19.88 -14.16
CA ILE A 419 6.41 18.91 -15.04
C ILE A 419 6.20 19.64 -16.37
N ARG A 420 7.00 19.32 -17.39
CA ARG A 420 6.69 19.70 -18.77
C ARG A 420 5.60 18.73 -19.25
N ALA A 421 4.35 19.17 -19.22
CA ALA A 421 3.32 18.56 -20.03
C ALA A 421 3.81 18.61 -21.49
N LYS A 422 3.92 17.48 -22.16
CA LYS A 422 3.97 17.48 -23.62
C LYS A 422 2.62 18.05 -24.06
N GLU A 423 2.67 19.17 -24.75
CA GLU A 423 1.55 19.66 -25.54
C GLU A 423 1.12 18.50 -26.44
N VAL A 424 -0.06 17.97 -26.18
CA VAL A 424 -0.73 17.08 -27.11
C VAL A 424 -1.36 18.00 -28.13
N ALA A 425 -0.71 18.07 -29.31
CA ALA A 425 -1.29 18.66 -30.52
C ALA A 425 -2.34 17.68 -31.08
#